data_98bfb1cb338b1a9ccc70145ed50aac97
#
_entry.id   98bfb1cb338b1a9ccc70145ed50aac97
#
_cell.length_a   1.000
_cell.length_b   1.000
_cell.length_c   1.000
_cell.angle_alpha   90.00
_cell.angle_beta   90.00
_cell.angle_gamma   90.00
#
_symmetry.space_group_name_H-M   'P 1'
#
loop_
_entity.id
_entity.type
_entity.pdbx_description
1 polymer ?
#
loop_
_entity_poly.entity_id
_entity_poly.type
_entity_poly.pdbx_seq_one_letter_code
_entity_poly.pdbx_strand_id
1 'polypeptide(L)'
;MGLRASQTAELIYENCRVPKDNLLSGRESSKKAGFKAAMGTLDATRPMVGVLAVGIARAAYETTREWVCEELPKGFPPQKRREIEDELEEFRQKIEMARFLVWRAAWMADRRIPNSKEASMSKAYAGELVMKVTAAAVRITAPGENSERKHFINKWFRDAKVFDIFEGTAQIQRLVIARRLFPEIDIP
;
A
#
# COMPACT_ATOMS: atom_id res chain seq x y z
N MET A 1 -7.37 -8.04 -12.16
CA MET A 1 -5.93 -8.36 -12.28
C MET A 1 -5.47 -9.17 -11.08
N GLY A 2 -5.24 -8.63 -9.91
CA GLY A 2 -4.96 -9.34 -8.66
C GLY A 2 -6.14 -9.31 -7.69
N LEU A 3 -5.94 -9.85 -6.47
CA LEU A 3 -6.93 -9.94 -5.39
C LEU A 3 -8.31 -10.45 -5.86
N ARG A 4 -8.32 -11.52 -6.63
CA ARG A 4 -9.53 -12.04 -7.28
C ARG A 4 -10.63 -12.48 -6.31
N ALA A 5 -10.28 -12.79 -5.05
CA ALA A 5 -11.25 -13.13 -4.01
C ALA A 5 -11.92 -11.90 -3.36
N SER A 6 -11.39 -10.69 -3.61
CA SER A 6 -11.98 -9.43 -3.15
C SER A 6 -12.83 -8.83 -4.26
N GLN A 7 -14.14 -8.88 -4.08
CA GLN A 7 -15.10 -8.37 -5.07
C GLN A 7 -15.34 -6.88 -4.82
N THR A 8 -15.25 -6.09 -5.89
CA THR A 8 -15.61 -4.67 -5.89
C THR A 8 -16.84 -4.49 -6.78
N ALA A 9 -17.87 -3.84 -6.24
CA ALA A 9 -19.13 -3.65 -6.93
C ALA A 9 -19.69 -2.26 -6.65
N GLU A 10 -20.53 -1.79 -7.56
CA GLU A 10 -21.38 -0.63 -7.35
C GLU A 10 -22.64 -1.07 -6.59
N LEU A 11 -23.03 -0.31 -5.56
CA LEU A 11 -24.26 -0.52 -4.82
C LEU A 11 -25.24 0.57 -5.17
N ILE A 12 -26.38 0.18 -5.72
CA ILE A 12 -27.45 1.09 -6.13
C ILE A 12 -28.59 0.99 -5.11
N TYR A 13 -28.98 2.12 -4.54
CA TYR A 13 -30.07 2.21 -3.57
C TYR A 13 -31.22 3.03 -4.17
N GLU A 14 -32.33 2.37 -4.53
CA GLU A 14 -33.52 3.00 -5.05
C GLU A 14 -34.65 2.96 -4.00
N ASN A 15 -35.08 4.13 -3.53
CA ASN A 15 -36.14 4.26 -2.53
C ASN A 15 -35.95 3.39 -1.26
N CYS A 16 -34.70 3.09 -0.90
CA CYS A 16 -34.35 2.27 0.25
C CYS A 16 -34.60 3.07 1.56
N ARG A 17 -35.63 2.69 2.30
CA ARG A 17 -35.95 3.30 3.58
C ARG A 17 -35.16 2.62 4.70
N VAL A 18 -34.42 3.41 5.49
CA VAL A 18 -33.70 2.94 6.67
C VAL A 18 -34.19 3.67 7.92
N PRO A 19 -34.24 3.01 9.10
CA PRO A 19 -34.57 3.64 10.35
C PRO A 19 -33.64 4.83 10.66
N LYS A 20 -34.20 5.89 11.26
CA LYS A 20 -33.42 7.09 11.60
C LYS A 20 -32.28 6.79 12.58
N ASP A 21 -32.44 5.79 13.43
CA ASP A 21 -31.43 5.38 14.42
C ASP A 21 -30.20 4.71 13.78
N ASN A 22 -30.27 4.31 12.51
CA ASN A 22 -29.14 3.80 11.73
C ASN A 22 -28.22 4.92 11.20
N LEU A 23 -28.50 6.18 11.52
CA LEU A 23 -27.67 7.30 11.09
C LEU A 23 -26.36 7.33 11.88
N LEU A 24 -25.21 7.07 11.25
CA LEU A 24 -23.90 6.99 11.90
C LEU A 24 -23.44 8.32 12.52
N SER A 25 -23.90 9.46 12.02
CA SER A 25 -23.58 10.80 12.53
C SER A 25 -24.43 11.24 13.73
N GLY A 26 -25.31 10.37 14.25
CA GLY A 26 -26.23 10.72 15.32
C GLY A 26 -27.28 11.76 14.90
N ARG A 27 -27.80 12.54 15.87
CA ARG A 27 -28.88 13.51 15.63
C ARG A 27 -28.45 14.77 14.85
N GLU A 28 -27.15 15.05 14.76
CA GLU A 28 -26.61 16.17 13.97
C GLU A 28 -26.36 15.74 12.52
N SER A 29 -27.42 15.70 11.72
CA SER A 29 -27.36 15.32 10.33
C SER A 29 -27.01 16.51 9.42
N SER A 30 -25.76 16.95 9.42
CA SER A 30 -25.29 17.78 8.30
C SER A 30 -24.46 16.92 7.32
N LYS A 31 -24.60 17.19 6.01
CA LYS A 31 -23.77 16.53 4.98
C LYS A 31 -22.26 16.67 5.28
N LYS A 32 -21.85 17.78 5.93
CA LYS A 32 -20.46 18.04 6.34
C LYS A 32 -20.03 17.13 7.48
N ALA A 33 -20.90 16.81 8.45
CA ALA A 33 -20.57 15.93 9.59
C ALA A 33 -20.35 14.49 9.12
N GLY A 34 -21.21 13.96 8.25
CA GLY A 34 -21.04 12.62 7.67
C GLY A 34 -19.75 12.47 6.84
N PHE A 35 -19.46 13.46 6.01
CA PHE A 35 -18.22 13.46 5.23
C PHE A 35 -16.98 13.51 6.12
N LYS A 36 -16.97 14.35 7.16
CA LYS A 36 -15.87 14.44 8.14
C LYS A 36 -15.66 13.13 8.88
N ALA A 37 -16.74 12.46 9.28
CA ALA A 37 -16.66 11.15 9.92
C ALA A 37 -16.06 10.08 8.99
N ALA A 38 -16.48 10.05 7.72
CA ALA A 38 -15.90 9.15 6.70
C ALA A 38 -14.41 9.40 6.50
N MET A 39 -13.98 10.67 6.41
CA MET A 39 -12.55 11.01 6.30
C MET A 39 -11.74 10.59 7.52
N GLY A 40 -12.30 10.74 8.73
CA GLY A 40 -11.67 10.26 9.96
C GLY A 40 -11.50 8.74 9.99
N THR A 41 -12.45 7.98 9.45
CA THR A 41 -12.33 6.53 9.28
C THR A 41 -11.18 6.18 8.34
N LEU A 42 -11.06 6.87 7.21
CA LEU A 42 -9.95 6.65 6.25
C LEU A 42 -8.59 6.97 6.88
N ASP A 43 -8.47 7.99 7.74
CA ASP A 43 -7.23 8.29 8.43
C ASP A 43 -6.80 7.15 9.39
N ALA A 44 -7.76 6.40 9.94
CA ALA A 44 -7.48 5.22 10.77
C ALA A 44 -7.13 3.98 9.93
N THR A 45 -7.73 3.81 8.75
CA THR A 45 -7.56 2.59 7.93
C THR A 45 -6.38 2.66 6.96
N ARG A 46 -5.94 3.84 6.52
CA ARG A 46 -4.78 4.01 5.61
C ARG A 46 -3.48 3.35 6.11
N PRO A 47 -3.08 3.46 7.39
CA PRO A 47 -1.92 2.72 7.89
C PRO A 47 -2.07 1.21 7.78
N MET A 48 -3.29 0.66 7.91
CA MET A 48 -3.55 -0.77 7.72
C MET A 48 -3.29 -1.21 6.28
N VAL A 49 -3.71 -0.39 5.30
CA VAL A 49 -3.36 -0.61 3.89
C VAL A 49 -1.85 -0.55 3.67
N GLY A 50 -1.19 0.41 4.32
CA GLY A 50 0.27 0.54 4.28
C GLY A 50 0.98 -0.72 4.78
N VAL A 51 0.54 -1.31 5.91
CA VAL A 51 1.17 -2.53 6.45
C VAL A 51 0.94 -3.75 5.57
N LEU A 52 -0.22 -3.87 4.92
CA LEU A 52 -0.47 -4.95 3.95
C LEU A 52 0.48 -4.85 2.75
N ALA A 53 0.68 -3.63 2.22
CA ALA A 53 1.63 -3.38 1.14
C ALA A 53 3.08 -3.71 1.55
N VAL A 54 3.49 -3.32 2.77
CA VAL A 54 4.80 -3.67 3.35
C VAL A 54 4.96 -5.18 3.46
N GLY A 55 3.92 -5.91 3.89
CA GLY A 55 3.93 -7.37 4.00
C GLY A 55 4.21 -8.05 2.65
N ILE A 56 3.52 -7.63 1.58
CA ILE A 56 3.74 -8.18 0.24
C ILE A 56 5.12 -7.77 -0.30
N ALA A 57 5.54 -6.52 -0.12
CA ALA A 57 6.86 -6.06 -0.55
C ALA A 57 7.98 -6.88 0.13
N ARG A 58 7.84 -7.13 1.43
CA ARG A 58 8.77 -7.95 2.19
C ARG A 58 8.81 -9.40 1.67
N ALA A 59 7.65 -10.03 1.50
CA ALA A 59 7.56 -11.39 0.99
C ALA A 59 8.21 -11.52 -0.40
N ALA A 60 7.92 -10.58 -1.31
CA ALA A 60 8.52 -10.56 -2.63
C ALA A 60 10.04 -10.36 -2.58
N TYR A 61 10.55 -9.47 -1.72
CA TYR A 61 11.96 -9.25 -1.49
C TYR A 61 12.66 -10.52 -0.96
N GLU A 62 12.14 -11.10 0.14
CA GLU A 62 12.74 -12.28 0.79
C GLU A 62 12.79 -13.46 -0.19
N THR A 63 11.69 -13.76 -0.86
CA THR A 63 11.62 -14.84 -1.86
C THR A 63 12.54 -14.60 -3.05
N THR A 64 12.66 -13.37 -3.53
CA THR A 64 13.59 -13.03 -4.62
C THR A 64 15.05 -13.19 -4.20
N ARG A 65 15.39 -12.76 -2.99
CA ARG A 65 16.72 -12.94 -2.41
C ARG A 65 17.09 -14.42 -2.29
N GLU A 66 16.18 -15.24 -1.78
CA GLU A 66 16.38 -16.69 -1.71
C GLU A 66 16.58 -17.29 -3.09
N TRP A 67 15.75 -16.89 -4.07
CA TRP A 67 15.90 -17.34 -5.46
C TRP A 67 17.26 -16.97 -6.05
N VAL A 68 17.77 -15.76 -5.81
CA VAL A 68 19.10 -15.31 -6.27
C VAL A 68 20.22 -16.17 -5.67
N CYS A 69 20.05 -16.62 -4.42
CA CYS A 69 21.05 -17.48 -3.76
C CYS A 69 21.03 -18.92 -4.25
N GLU A 70 19.84 -19.47 -4.53
CA GLU A 70 19.65 -20.90 -4.74
C GLU A 70 19.38 -21.30 -6.19
N GLU A 71 18.65 -20.47 -6.94
CA GLU A 71 18.11 -20.79 -8.26
C GLU A 71 18.72 -19.97 -9.42
N LEU A 72 19.56 -18.97 -9.12
CA LEU A 72 20.19 -18.18 -10.17
C LEU A 72 21.05 -19.07 -11.07
N PRO A 73 20.88 -19.04 -12.41
CA PRO A 73 21.59 -19.94 -13.31
C PRO A 73 23.11 -19.93 -13.12
N LYS A 74 23.74 -21.11 -13.20
CA LYS A 74 25.20 -21.25 -13.19
C LYS A 74 25.79 -20.48 -14.38
N GLY A 75 26.80 -19.65 -14.13
CA GLY A 75 27.41 -18.80 -15.17
C GLY A 75 26.72 -17.46 -15.39
N PHE A 76 25.74 -17.10 -14.54
CA PHE A 76 25.17 -15.75 -14.57
C PHE A 76 26.28 -14.70 -14.37
N PRO A 77 26.34 -13.61 -15.18
CA PRO A 77 27.43 -12.65 -15.15
C PRO A 77 27.64 -12.03 -13.76
N PRO A 78 28.85 -12.08 -13.18
CA PRO A 78 29.09 -11.59 -11.82
C PRO A 78 28.72 -10.13 -11.60
N GLN A 79 28.93 -9.28 -12.61
CA GLN A 79 28.55 -7.87 -12.54
C GLN A 79 27.03 -7.70 -12.42
N LYS A 80 26.26 -8.40 -13.24
CA LYS A 80 24.79 -8.37 -13.16
C LYS A 80 24.25 -8.93 -11.86
N ARG A 81 24.93 -9.92 -11.29
CA ARG A 81 24.59 -10.42 -9.95
C ARG A 81 24.75 -9.35 -8.90
N ARG A 82 25.86 -8.61 -8.89
CA ARG A 82 26.08 -7.50 -7.96
C ARG A 82 25.02 -6.40 -8.11
N GLU A 83 24.68 -6.03 -9.33
CA GLU A 83 23.61 -5.05 -9.60
C GLU A 83 22.26 -5.48 -8.99
N ILE A 84 21.93 -6.78 -9.06
CA ILE A 84 20.73 -7.35 -8.41
C ILE A 84 20.84 -7.31 -6.89
N GLU A 85 21.99 -7.68 -6.33
CA GLU A 85 22.23 -7.67 -4.88
C GLU A 85 22.14 -6.24 -4.31
N ASP A 86 22.70 -5.24 -5.01
CA ASP A 86 22.61 -3.83 -4.65
C ASP A 86 21.14 -3.32 -4.70
N GLU A 87 20.39 -3.67 -5.74
CA GLU A 87 18.98 -3.32 -5.87
C GLU A 87 18.13 -3.95 -4.75
N LEU A 88 18.41 -5.21 -4.41
CA LEU A 88 17.72 -5.89 -3.30
C LEU A 88 18.04 -5.25 -1.96
N GLU A 89 19.27 -4.81 -1.73
CA GLU A 89 19.63 -4.09 -0.48
C GLU A 89 18.94 -2.74 -0.42
N GLU A 90 18.82 -2.01 -1.53
CA GLU A 90 18.05 -0.77 -1.58
C GLU A 90 16.57 -1.01 -1.25
N PHE A 91 15.96 -2.09 -1.76
CA PHE A 91 14.59 -2.45 -1.42
C PHE A 91 14.44 -2.82 0.05
N ARG A 92 15.39 -3.54 0.64
CA ARG A 92 15.39 -3.85 2.07
C ARG A 92 15.27 -2.58 2.91
N GLN A 93 16.11 -1.58 2.62
CA GLN A 93 16.10 -0.31 3.33
C GLN A 93 14.77 0.44 3.14
N LYS A 94 14.24 0.49 1.92
CA LYS A 94 12.96 1.14 1.61
C LYS A 94 11.78 0.45 2.29
N ILE A 95 11.79 -0.88 2.41
CA ILE A 95 10.76 -1.65 3.13
C ILE A 95 10.79 -1.29 4.62
N GLU A 96 11.97 -1.19 5.23
CA GLU A 96 12.10 -0.75 6.63
C GLU A 96 11.60 0.69 6.80
N MET A 97 11.94 1.61 5.90
CA MET A 97 11.42 2.98 5.93
C MET A 97 9.89 3.01 5.84
N ALA A 98 9.28 2.22 4.94
CA ALA A 98 7.84 2.09 4.83
C ALA A 98 7.22 1.58 6.13
N ARG A 99 7.83 0.58 6.77
CA ARG A 99 7.41 0.03 8.06
C ARG A 99 7.40 1.10 9.15
N PHE A 100 8.45 1.91 9.26
CA PHE A 100 8.52 2.99 10.23
C PHE A 100 7.46 4.06 10.00
N LEU A 101 7.16 4.41 8.74
CA LEU A 101 6.07 5.35 8.44
C LEU A 101 4.71 4.79 8.88
N VAL A 102 4.45 3.52 8.65
CA VAL A 102 3.22 2.85 9.10
C VAL A 102 3.15 2.83 10.63
N TRP A 103 4.21 2.42 11.31
CA TRP A 103 4.26 2.39 12.78
C TRP A 103 4.06 3.77 13.39
N ARG A 104 4.68 4.81 12.83
CA ARG A 104 4.47 6.19 13.28
C ARG A 104 3.00 6.59 13.18
N ALA A 105 2.36 6.33 12.04
CA ALA A 105 0.95 6.67 11.83
C ALA A 105 0.02 5.90 12.79
N ALA A 106 0.28 4.60 13.02
CA ALA A 106 -0.46 3.76 13.95
C ALA A 106 -0.26 4.24 15.40
N TRP A 107 0.97 4.50 15.82
CA TRP A 107 1.28 5.01 17.15
C TRP A 107 0.58 6.33 17.45
N MET A 108 0.51 7.24 16.47
CA MET A 108 -0.23 8.50 16.62
C MET A 108 -1.71 8.25 16.80
N ALA A 109 -2.31 7.31 16.04
CA ALA A 109 -3.71 6.92 16.18
C ALA A 109 -4.01 6.37 17.59
N ASP A 110 -3.18 5.48 18.11
CA ASP A 110 -3.31 4.90 19.46
C ASP A 110 -3.29 5.97 20.55
N ARG A 111 -2.53 7.04 20.34
CA ARG A 111 -2.43 8.19 21.25
C ARG A 111 -3.48 9.27 20.99
N ARG A 112 -4.40 9.05 20.04
CA ARG A 112 -5.40 10.04 19.59
C ARG A 112 -4.78 11.36 19.11
N ILE A 113 -3.57 11.31 18.58
CA ILE A 113 -2.88 12.42 17.93
C ILE A 113 -3.36 12.48 16.47
N PRO A 114 -3.79 13.65 15.97
CA PRO A 114 -4.18 13.78 14.56
C PRO A 114 -3.05 13.32 13.62
N ASN A 115 -3.33 12.33 12.77
CA ASN A 115 -2.33 11.62 11.95
C ASN A 115 -2.64 11.59 10.46
N SER A 116 -3.57 12.41 9.98
CA SER A 116 -4.01 12.42 8.58
C SER A 116 -2.84 12.52 7.58
N LYS A 117 -1.82 13.34 7.89
CA LYS A 117 -0.61 13.49 7.08
C LYS A 117 0.22 12.20 7.10
N GLU A 118 0.54 11.69 8.27
CA GLU A 118 1.35 10.49 8.46
C GLU A 118 0.67 9.24 7.90
N ALA A 119 -0.65 9.12 8.08
CA ALA A 119 -1.46 8.05 7.49
C ALA A 119 -1.41 8.09 5.95
N SER A 120 -1.53 9.29 5.37
CA SER A 120 -1.41 9.48 3.93
C SER A 120 0.01 9.21 3.41
N MET A 121 1.05 9.63 4.14
CA MET A 121 2.46 9.35 3.81
C MET A 121 2.75 7.85 3.81
N SER A 122 2.32 7.13 4.84
CA SER A 122 2.53 5.68 4.97
C SER A 122 1.88 4.92 3.82
N LYS A 123 0.64 5.25 3.49
CA LYS A 123 -0.12 4.60 2.40
C LYS A 123 0.46 4.92 1.02
N ALA A 124 0.79 6.18 0.73
CA ALA A 124 1.35 6.57 -0.56
C ALA A 124 2.70 5.93 -0.81
N TYR A 125 3.59 5.95 0.19
CA TYR A 125 4.93 5.38 0.07
C TYR A 125 4.90 3.86 -0.06
N ALA A 126 4.17 3.16 0.81
CA ALA A 126 4.09 1.71 0.79
C ALA A 126 3.40 1.17 -0.48
N GLY A 127 2.33 1.83 -0.95
CA GLY A 127 1.62 1.46 -2.17
C GLY A 127 2.48 1.60 -3.44
N GLU A 128 3.31 2.65 -3.53
CA GLU A 128 4.25 2.80 -4.62
C GLU A 128 5.42 1.81 -4.52
N LEU A 129 5.94 1.60 -3.32
CA LEU A 129 7.05 0.70 -3.07
C LEU A 129 6.72 -0.75 -3.43
N VAL A 130 5.56 -1.27 -3.00
CA VAL A 130 5.18 -2.66 -3.29
C VAL A 130 5.10 -2.94 -4.79
N MET A 131 4.67 -1.97 -5.58
CA MET A 131 4.67 -2.06 -7.04
C MET A 131 6.08 -2.21 -7.61
N LYS A 132 7.03 -1.39 -7.12
CA LYS A 132 8.42 -1.43 -7.56
C LYS A 132 9.11 -2.73 -7.19
N VAL A 133 8.96 -3.16 -5.94
CA VAL A 133 9.57 -4.40 -5.43
C VAL A 133 9.05 -5.62 -6.17
N THR A 134 7.73 -5.74 -6.33
CA THR A 134 7.14 -6.91 -7.01
C THR A 134 7.46 -6.93 -8.51
N ALA A 135 7.53 -5.78 -9.18
CA ALA A 135 7.95 -5.69 -10.58
C ALA A 135 9.43 -6.09 -10.76
N ALA A 136 10.31 -5.63 -9.87
CA ALA A 136 11.70 -6.03 -9.86
C ALA A 136 11.85 -7.54 -9.58
N ALA A 137 11.10 -8.08 -8.65
CA ALA A 137 11.09 -9.51 -8.34
C ALA A 137 10.74 -10.36 -9.57
N VAL A 138 9.70 -9.99 -10.33
CA VAL A 138 9.35 -10.66 -11.59
C VAL A 138 10.49 -10.57 -12.61
N ARG A 139 11.10 -9.40 -12.77
CA ARG A 139 12.21 -9.18 -13.70
C ARG A 139 13.45 -9.98 -13.32
N ILE A 140 13.82 -9.97 -12.05
CA ILE A 140 15.03 -10.65 -11.54
C ILE A 140 14.88 -12.17 -11.70
N THR A 141 13.71 -12.73 -11.43
CA THR A 141 13.47 -14.18 -11.52
C THR A 141 13.13 -14.67 -12.94
N ALA A 142 13.01 -13.75 -13.92
CA ALA A 142 12.66 -14.11 -15.31
C ALA A 142 13.57 -15.18 -15.94
N PRO A 143 14.92 -15.17 -15.73
CA PRO A 143 15.83 -16.13 -16.36
C PRO A 143 15.73 -17.55 -15.83
N GLY A 144 15.09 -17.74 -14.66
CA GLY A 144 15.00 -19.06 -14.04
C GLY A 144 13.89 -19.94 -14.61
N GLU A 145 13.95 -21.22 -14.26
CA GLU A 145 12.88 -22.18 -14.54
C GLU A 145 11.59 -21.85 -13.78
N ASN A 146 10.48 -22.45 -14.18
CA ASN A 146 9.23 -22.31 -13.45
C ASN A 146 9.34 -23.00 -12.09
N SER A 147 9.21 -22.24 -11.02
CA SER A 147 9.24 -22.73 -9.64
C SER A 147 8.03 -22.21 -8.87
N GLU A 148 7.78 -22.78 -7.71
CA GLU A 148 6.73 -22.33 -6.80
C GLU A 148 6.99 -20.87 -6.37
N ARG A 149 8.24 -20.51 -6.08
CA ARG A 149 8.65 -19.14 -5.76
C ARG A 149 8.26 -18.16 -6.87
N LYS A 150 8.52 -18.51 -8.11
CA LYS A 150 8.19 -17.70 -9.28
C LYS A 150 6.68 -17.54 -9.46
N HIS A 151 5.91 -18.58 -9.15
CA HIS A 151 4.44 -18.50 -9.12
C HIS A 151 3.94 -17.49 -8.10
N PHE A 152 4.44 -17.52 -6.86
CA PHE A 152 4.06 -16.55 -5.82
C PHE A 152 4.49 -15.12 -6.17
N ILE A 153 5.71 -14.91 -6.68
CA ILE A 153 6.20 -13.60 -7.12
C ILE A 153 5.25 -13.01 -8.18
N ASN A 154 4.88 -13.78 -9.19
CA ASN A 154 3.94 -13.36 -10.22
C ASN A 154 2.54 -13.07 -9.66
N LYS A 155 2.08 -13.81 -8.65
CA LYS A 155 0.84 -13.55 -7.96
C LYS A 155 0.90 -12.21 -7.23
N TRP A 156 1.91 -11.99 -6.40
CA TRP A 156 2.08 -10.75 -5.64
C TRP A 156 2.20 -9.51 -6.53
N PHE A 157 2.87 -9.62 -7.67
CA PHE A 157 2.92 -8.53 -8.65
C PHE A 157 1.52 -8.12 -9.15
N ARG A 158 0.66 -9.10 -9.42
CA ARG A 158 -0.72 -8.79 -9.83
C ARG A 158 -1.56 -8.23 -8.68
N ASP A 159 -1.35 -8.72 -7.47
CA ASP A 159 -2.09 -8.29 -6.28
C ASP A 159 -1.65 -6.90 -5.80
N ALA A 160 -0.39 -6.54 -6.01
CA ALA A 160 0.20 -5.30 -5.51
C ALA A 160 -0.49 -4.02 -6.02
N LYS A 161 -1.06 -4.04 -7.23
CA LYS A 161 -1.63 -2.83 -7.85
C LYS A 161 -2.76 -2.20 -7.06
N VAL A 162 -3.54 -2.98 -6.36
CA VAL A 162 -4.68 -2.46 -5.59
C VAL A 162 -4.24 -1.53 -4.44
N PHE A 163 -3.06 -1.75 -3.87
CA PHE A 163 -2.54 -0.93 -2.75
C PHE A 163 -2.19 0.51 -3.16
N ASP A 164 -2.02 0.77 -4.46
CA ASP A 164 -1.86 2.11 -4.98
C ASP A 164 -3.22 2.83 -5.20
N ILE A 165 -4.33 2.07 -5.28
CA ILE A 165 -5.64 2.56 -5.70
C ILE A 165 -6.61 2.74 -4.53
N PHE A 166 -6.93 1.69 -3.79
CA PHE A 166 -8.00 1.70 -2.78
C PHE A 166 -7.65 2.54 -1.55
N GLU A 167 -8.64 2.92 -0.75
CA GLU A 167 -8.50 3.84 0.40
C GLU A 167 -7.94 5.23 -0.01
N GLY A 168 -8.15 5.61 -1.26
CA GLY A 168 -7.65 6.82 -1.91
C GLY A 168 -6.34 6.58 -2.64
N THR A 169 -6.32 6.93 -3.92
CA THR A 169 -5.14 6.74 -4.78
C THR A 169 -3.91 7.48 -4.26
N ALA A 170 -2.72 7.08 -4.70
CA ALA A 170 -1.47 7.75 -4.33
C ALA A 170 -1.50 9.25 -4.66
N GLN A 171 -2.19 9.67 -5.73
CA GLN A 171 -2.38 11.06 -6.09
C GLN A 171 -3.19 11.80 -5.02
N ILE A 172 -4.32 11.24 -4.60
CA ILE A 172 -5.15 11.80 -3.52
C ILE A 172 -4.36 11.87 -2.21
N GLN A 173 -3.56 10.86 -1.87
CA GLN A 173 -2.71 10.91 -0.69
C GLN A 173 -1.71 12.08 -0.75
N ARG A 174 -1.09 12.32 -1.91
CA ARG A 174 -0.18 13.46 -2.10
C ARG A 174 -0.87 14.80 -1.96
N LEU A 175 -2.12 14.93 -2.42
CA LEU A 175 -2.94 16.14 -2.19
C LEU A 175 -3.22 16.34 -0.70
N VAL A 176 -3.58 15.27 0.03
CA VAL A 176 -3.79 15.37 1.49
C VAL A 176 -2.51 15.80 2.20
N ILE A 177 -1.37 15.21 1.84
CA ILE A 177 -0.06 15.56 2.40
C ILE A 177 0.26 17.04 2.13
N ALA A 178 0.11 17.49 0.88
CA ALA A 178 0.40 18.86 0.47
C ALA A 178 -0.47 19.88 1.23
N ARG A 179 -1.78 19.65 1.32
CA ARG A 179 -2.70 20.50 2.10
C ARG A 179 -2.35 20.57 3.59
N ARG A 180 -1.70 19.54 4.14
CA ARG A 180 -1.27 19.51 5.54
C ARG A 180 0.10 20.15 5.76
N LEU A 181 0.95 20.18 4.73
CA LEU A 181 2.27 20.83 4.79
C LEU A 181 2.19 22.32 4.48
N PHE A 182 1.26 22.73 3.62
CA PHE A 182 1.11 24.08 3.11
C PHE A 182 -0.34 24.57 3.31
N PRO A 183 -0.80 24.74 4.56
CA PRO A 183 -2.19 25.12 4.85
C PRO A 183 -2.56 26.53 4.34
N GLU A 184 -1.57 27.36 4.09
CA GLU A 184 -1.71 28.71 3.53
C GLU A 184 -1.94 28.74 2.01
N ILE A 185 -1.68 27.64 1.33
CA ILE A 185 -1.86 27.53 -0.12
C ILE A 185 -3.18 26.83 -0.40
N ASP A 186 -4.04 27.47 -1.18
CA ASP A 186 -5.28 26.84 -1.66
C ASP A 186 -4.93 25.79 -2.72
N ILE A 187 -4.80 24.54 -2.26
CA ILE A 187 -4.51 23.39 -3.11
C ILE A 187 -5.84 22.76 -3.50
N PRO A 188 -6.19 22.74 -4.81
CA PRO A 188 -7.46 22.25 -5.32
C PRO A 188 -7.74 20.77 -5.00
#